data_baf2f15d57b9749bc04994b9504b418e
#
_entry.id   baf2f15d57b9749bc04994b9504b418e
#
_cell.length_a   1.000
_cell.length_b   1.000
_cell.length_c   1.000
_cell.angle_alpha   90.00
_cell.angle_beta   90.00
_cell.angle_gamma   90.00
#
_symmetry.space_group_name_H-M   'P 1'
#
loop_
_entity.id
_entity.type
_entity.pdbx_description
1 polymer ?
#
loop_
_entity_poly.entity_id
_entity_poly.type
_entity_poly.pdbx_seq_one_letter_code
_entity_poly.pdbx_strand_id
1 'polypeptide(L)'
;NVTGDAVDEQGPFKADKYNPIHRSAPPLVDQSTNPQILTTGIKVIDLICPFLKGGKVGAFGGAGVGKTVVIMELINNIAKLHGGISMFAGVGERTREGNDLYYEMIEAGVIKTEKDEKGHSKIGENGLPVLAKGSKIGLVYGQMNEPPGARLRVALSALAVTEYFRDEQNQDVLLFVDNIFRFSQAGSEVSALLGRTPSAVGYQPTLAAEMGNLQERITSTKKGSITSFQAVYVPADDLTDPAPATTFAHLDATIVLERSIAELGIYPA
;
A
#
# COMPACT_ATOMS: atom_id res chain seq x y z
N ASN A 1 11.96 -1.52 -6.89
CA ASN A 1 11.09 -1.89 -8.01
C ASN A 1 10.44 -3.28 -7.78
N VAL A 2 9.77 -3.83 -8.81
CA VAL A 2 9.07 -5.13 -8.76
C VAL A 2 10.01 -6.32 -8.56
N THR A 3 11.26 -6.23 -8.97
CA THR A 3 12.29 -7.27 -8.80
C THR A 3 13.02 -7.17 -7.47
N GLY A 4 12.78 -6.12 -6.71
CA GLY A 4 13.45 -5.85 -5.45
C GLY A 4 14.73 -5.01 -5.59
N ASP A 5 15.06 -4.53 -6.80
CA ASP A 5 16.24 -3.68 -6.98
C ASP A 5 15.97 -2.26 -6.45
N ALA A 6 17.00 -1.62 -5.90
CA ALA A 6 16.93 -0.23 -5.47
C ALA A 6 16.72 0.69 -6.68
N VAL A 7 15.87 1.71 -6.54
CA VAL A 7 15.55 2.70 -7.57
C VAL A 7 15.69 4.14 -7.08
N ASP A 8 16.25 4.31 -5.88
CA ASP A 8 16.44 5.59 -5.20
C ASP A 8 17.82 6.23 -5.49
N GLU A 9 18.58 5.64 -6.43
CA GLU A 9 19.93 6.08 -6.82
C GLU A 9 20.96 6.15 -5.66
N GLN A 10 20.67 5.48 -4.54
CA GLN A 10 21.61 5.33 -3.41
C GLN A 10 22.58 4.15 -3.60
N GLY A 11 22.49 3.47 -4.73
CA GLY A 11 23.28 2.29 -5.06
C GLY A 11 22.62 0.97 -4.69
N PRO A 12 23.21 -0.17 -5.12
CA PRO A 12 22.63 -1.48 -4.87
C PRO A 12 22.76 -1.83 -3.39
N PHE A 13 21.69 -2.37 -2.81
CA PHE A 13 21.77 -3.00 -1.49
C PHE A 13 22.10 -4.49 -1.62
N LYS A 14 22.78 -5.02 -0.60
CA LYS A 14 23.13 -6.43 -0.54
C LYS A 14 22.00 -7.19 0.16
N ALA A 15 21.38 -8.11 -0.56
CA ALA A 15 20.34 -8.98 0.00
C ALA A 15 20.95 -10.32 0.41
N ASP A 16 20.68 -10.75 1.65
CA ASP A 16 21.13 -12.05 2.16
C ASP A 16 20.10 -13.16 1.85
N LYS A 17 18.83 -12.79 1.57
CA LYS A 17 17.73 -13.72 1.33
C LYS A 17 16.78 -13.21 0.26
N TYR A 18 16.29 -14.13 -0.56
CA TYR A 18 15.26 -13.89 -1.55
C TYR A 18 14.01 -14.70 -1.23
N ASN A 19 12.86 -14.07 -1.20
CA ASN A 19 11.58 -14.71 -0.96
C ASN A 19 10.73 -14.68 -2.25
N PRO A 20 9.99 -15.76 -2.58
CA PRO A 20 9.09 -15.72 -3.72
C PRO A 20 7.93 -14.76 -3.46
N ILE A 21 7.53 -14.00 -4.49
CA ILE A 21 6.38 -13.10 -4.41
C ILE A 21 5.04 -13.86 -4.49
N HIS A 22 5.04 -15.04 -5.11
CA HIS A 22 3.88 -15.92 -5.16
C HIS A 22 3.95 -16.91 -4.00
N ARG A 23 3.10 -16.70 -3.01
CA ARG A 23 3.01 -17.53 -1.80
C ARG A 23 1.54 -17.79 -1.48
N SER A 24 1.27 -18.90 -0.83
CA SER A 24 -0.05 -19.18 -0.25
C SER A 24 -0.30 -18.31 0.98
N ALA A 25 -1.56 -18.05 1.27
CA ALA A 25 -1.97 -17.44 2.52
C ALA A 25 -1.50 -18.28 3.74
N PRO A 26 -1.29 -17.66 4.91
CA PRO A 26 -0.97 -18.40 6.13
C PRO A 26 -2.05 -19.44 6.44
N PRO A 27 -1.68 -20.67 6.85
CA PRO A 27 -2.67 -21.67 7.22
C PRO A 27 -3.50 -21.22 8.41
N LEU A 28 -4.74 -21.68 8.50
CA LEU A 28 -5.69 -21.26 9.54
C LEU A 28 -5.14 -21.45 10.95
N VAL A 29 -4.36 -22.52 11.17
CA VAL A 29 -3.73 -22.83 12.48
C VAL A 29 -2.74 -21.76 12.94
N ASP A 30 -2.14 -20.99 12.03
CA ASP A 30 -1.17 -19.94 12.35
C ASP A 30 -1.84 -18.55 12.47
N GLN A 31 -3.08 -18.42 12.06
CA GLN A 31 -3.81 -17.16 12.14
C GLN A 31 -4.22 -16.85 13.59
N SER A 32 -4.19 -15.57 13.95
CA SER A 32 -4.69 -15.07 15.22
C SER A 32 -6.14 -14.63 15.07
N THR A 33 -7.00 -15.13 15.96
CA THR A 33 -8.44 -14.78 16.00
C THR A 33 -8.76 -13.71 17.04
N ASN A 34 -7.76 -13.21 17.78
CA ASN A 34 -7.99 -12.21 18.84
C ASN A 34 -8.08 -10.80 18.21
N PRO A 35 -9.25 -10.19 18.15
CA PRO A 35 -9.42 -8.86 17.58
C PRO A 35 -8.76 -7.80 18.48
N GLN A 36 -7.87 -7.00 17.91
CA GLN A 36 -7.27 -5.85 18.57
C GLN A 36 -7.49 -4.60 17.73
N ILE A 37 -7.92 -3.52 18.37
CA ILE A 37 -8.09 -2.22 17.70
C ILE A 37 -6.72 -1.59 17.45
N LEU A 38 -6.52 -1.08 16.25
CA LEU A 38 -5.40 -0.27 15.86
C LEU A 38 -5.78 1.21 15.96
N THR A 39 -5.24 1.93 16.92
CA THR A 39 -5.45 3.37 17.04
C THR A 39 -4.68 4.10 15.95
N THR A 40 -5.39 4.84 15.10
CA THR A 40 -4.80 5.55 13.94
C THR A 40 -4.36 6.97 14.28
N GLY A 41 -4.88 7.56 15.35
CA GLY A 41 -4.70 8.95 15.71
C GLY A 41 -5.58 9.93 14.92
N ILE A 42 -6.39 9.44 13.98
CA ILE A 42 -7.38 10.23 13.25
C ILE A 42 -8.73 10.04 13.96
N LYS A 43 -9.18 11.06 14.68
CA LYS A 43 -10.32 10.98 15.60
C LYS A 43 -11.59 10.41 14.97
N VAL A 44 -11.93 10.83 13.75
CA VAL A 44 -13.13 10.37 13.06
C VAL A 44 -13.03 8.89 12.70
N ILE A 45 -11.86 8.40 12.30
CA ILE A 45 -11.63 6.99 12.00
C ILE A 45 -11.72 6.17 13.30
N ASP A 46 -10.97 6.55 14.33
CA ASP A 46 -10.90 5.82 15.58
C ASP A 46 -12.26 5.75 16.30
N LEU A 47 -13.12 6.75 16.09
CA LEU A 47 -14.45 6.81 16.72
C LEU A 47 -15.56 6.10 15.92
N ILE A 48 -15.56 6.27 14.59
CA ILE A 48 -16.68 5.84 13.73
C ILE A 48 -16.38 4.54 12.99
N CYS A 49 -15.13 4.34 12.57
CA CYS A 49 -14.69 3.18 11.78
C CYS A 49 -13.34 2.65 12.29
N PRO A 50 -13.26 2.16 13.55
CA PRO A 50 -11.99 1.71 14.12
C PRO A 50 -11.40 0.56 13.32
N PHE A 51 -10.09 0.63 13.06
CA PHE A 51 -9.37 -0.42 12.35
C PHE A 51 -9.01 -1.57 13.28
N LEU A 52 -9.02 -2.79 12.75
CA LEU A 52 -8.52 -3.96 13.44
C LEU A 52 -7.08 -4.25 13.00
N LYS A 53 -6.24 -4.66 13.93
CA LYS A 53 -4.92 -5.21 13.60
C LYS A 53 -5.08 -6.47 12.75
N GLY A 54 -4.36 -6.53 11.63
CA GLY A 54 -4.50 -7.60 10.64
C GLY A 54 -5.72 -7.46 9.75
N GLY A 55 -6.48 -6.38 9.91
CA GLY A 55 -7.63 -6.07 9.07
C GLY A 55 -7.25 -5.41 7.76
N LYS A 56 -8.16 -5.49 6.82
CA LYS A 56 -8.07 -4.90 5.48
C LYS A 56 -9.03 -3.72 5.40
N VAL A 57 -8.49 -2.53 5.19
CA VAL A 57 -9.28 -1.29 5.10
C VAL A 57 -9.19 -0.73 3.69
N GLY A 58 -10.32 -0.42 3.09
CA GLY A 58 -10.38 0.23 1.79
C GLY A 58 -10.85 1.68 1.89
N ALA A 59 -10.11 2.60 1.27
CA ALA A 59 -10.52 3.98 1.06
C ALA A 59 -11.00 4.15 -0.39
N PHE A 60 -12.31 4.23 -0.54
CA PHE A 60 -12.95 4.43 -1.83
C PHE A 60 -13.12 5.92 -2.13
N GLY A 61 -13.02 6.26 -3.39
CA GLY A 61 -13.28 7.63 -3.85
C GLY A 61 -12.65 7.92 -5.20
N GLY A 62 -13.17 8.92 -5.87
CA GLY A 62 -12.65 9.43 -7.13
C GLY A 62 -11.28 10.11 -6.98
N ALA A 63 -10.80 10.72 -8.05
CA ALA A 63 -9.56 11.49 -8.01
C ALA A 63 -9.72 12.77 -7.18
N GLY A 64 -8.70 13.15 -6.42
CA GLY A 64 -8.64 14.43 -5.71
C GLY A 64 -9.47 14.55 -4.44
N VAL A 65 -10.01 13.45 -3.90
CA VAL A 65 -10.79 13.46 -2.65
C VAL A 65 -9.93 13.33 -1.38
N GLY A 66 -8.61 13.34 -1.49
CA GLY A 66 -7.71 13.34 -0.33
C GLY A 66 -7.26 11.97 0.14
N LYS A 67 -7.36 10.90 -0.67
CA LYS A 67 -6.84 9.56 -0.32
C LYS A 67 -5.38 9.61 0.14
N THR A 68 -4.52 10.26 -0.61
CA THR A 68 -3.10 10.39 -0.31
C THR A 68 -2.85 11.14 1.00
N VAL A 69 -3.65 12.18 1.30
CA VAL A 69 -3.56 12.92 2.57
C VAL A 69 -3.85 12.01 3.76
N VAL A 70 -4.89 11.18 3.67
CA VAL A 70 -5.21 10.19 4.71
C VAL A 70 -4.09 9.16 4.88
N ILE A 71 -3.53 8.66 3.77
CA ILE A 71 -2.40 7.73 3.79
C ILE A 71 -1.18 8.35 4.50
N MET A 72 -0.82 9.57 4.14
CA MET A 72 0.31 10.28 4.75
C MET A 72 0.12 10.48 6.26
N GLU A 73 -1.07 10.88 6.68
CA GLU A 73 -1.38 11.07 8.09
C GLU A 73 -1.34 9.74 8.85
N LEU A 74 -1.87 8.66 8.29
CA LEU A 74 -1.78 7.32 8.87
C LEU A 74 -0.33 6.87 9.03
N ILE A 75 0.50 7.00 7.99
CA ILE A 75 1.91 6.63 8.04
C ILE A 75 2.64 7.40 9.14
N ASN A 76 2.44 8.72 9.20
CA ASN A 76 3.07 9.58 10.18
C ASN A 76 2.65 9.23 11.62
N ASN A 77 1.36 9.03 11.84
CA ASN A 77 0.82 8.69 13.16
C ASN A 77 1.28 7.32 13.63
N ILE A 78 1.23 6.31 12.76
CA ILE A 78 1.66 4.95 13.11
C ILE A 78 3.17 4.89 13.39
N ALA A 79 3.99 5.58 12.60
CA ALA A 79 5.42 5.68 12.85
C ALA A 79 5.73 6.30 14.22
N LYS A 80 4.93 7.26 14.66
CA LYS A 80 5.08 7.94 15.96
C LYS A 80 4.49 7.15 17.13
N LEU A 81 3.28 6.61 16.98
CA LEU A 81 2.53 5.99 18.07
C LEU A 81 2.96 4.55 18.35
N HIS A 82 3.15 3.77 17.31
CA HIS A 82 3.38 2.33 17.44
C HIS A 82 4.82 1.90 17.18
N GLY A 83 5.63 2.79 16.61
CA GLY A 83 7.01 2.47 16.28
C GLY A 83 7.16 1.34 15.26
N GLY A 84 6.06 0.88 14.66
CA GLY A 84 6.00 -0.20 13.68
C GLY A 84 6.61 0.17 12.33
N ILE A 85 6.80 -0.84 11.48
CA ILE A 85 7.26 -0.67 10.10
C ILE A 85 6.05 -0.48 9.20
N SER A 86 6.15 0.45 8.27
CA SER A 86 5.19 0.66 7.20
C SER A 86 5.78 0.27 5.86
N MET A 87 4.96 -0.34 5.01
CA MET A 87 5.31 -0.62 3.61
C MET A 87 4.31 0.10 2.70
N PHE A 88 4.81 0.80 1.71
CA PHE A 88 3.99 1.46 0.71
C PHE A 88 4.21 0.80 -0.66
N ALA A 89 3.13 0.36 -1.28
CA ALA A 89 3.09 -0.19 -2.62
C ALA A 89 2.43 0.83 -3.57
N GLY A 90 3.23 1.48 -4.39
CA GLY A 90 2.74 2.33 -5.48
C GLY A 90 2.42 1.47 -6.70
N VAL A 91 1.13 1.26 -6.96
CA VAL A 91 0.65 0.36 -8.01
C VAL A 91 -0.01 1.17 -9.12
N GLY A 92 0.69 1.35 -10.23
CA GLY A 92 0.14 1.93 -11.44
C GLY A 92 -0.34 3.38 -11.33
N GLU A 93 0.11 4.11 -10.32
CA GLU A 93 -0.18 5.54 -10.18
C GLU A 93 0.82 6.41 -10.94
N ARG A 94 0.63 7.72 -10.94
CA ARG A 94 1.50 8.64 -11.64
C ARG A 94 2.88 8.68 -10.99
N THR A 95 3.94 8.59 -11.79
CA THR A 95 5.32 8.64 -11.30
C THR A 95 5.61 9.90 -10.51
N ARG A 96 5.04 11.05 -10.92
CA ARG A 96 5.17 12.31 -10.19
C ARG A 96 4.59 12.23 -8.78
N GLU A 97 3.40 11.64 -8.60
CA GLU A 97 2.77 11.48 -7.28
C GLU A 97 3.60 10.60 -6.35
N GLY A 98 4.23 9.54 -6.90
CA GLY A 98 5.17 8.71 -6.14
C GLY A 98 6.42 9.46 -5.70
N ASN A 99 6.94 10.34 -6.55
CA ASN A 99 8.08 11.20 -6.22
C ASN A 99 7.71 12.28 -5.18
N ASP A 100 6.57 12.92 -5.35
CA ASP A 100 6.06 13.91 -4.40
C ASP A 100 5.89 13.27 -3.01
N LEU A 101 5.29 12.08 -2.95
CA LEU A 101 5.12 11.30 -1.71
C LEU A 101 6.47 11.00 -1.02
N TYR A 102 7.51 10.66 -1.79
CA TYR A 102 8.84 10.40 -1.24
C TYR A 102 9.41 11.64 -0.53
N TYR A 103 9.32 12.81 -1.16
CA TYR A 103 9.80 14.05 -0.56
C TYR A 103 8.94 14.51 0.63
N GLU A 104 7.63 14.38 0.53
CA GLU A 104 6.72 14.68 1.65
C GLU A 104 7.03 13.80 2.88
N MET A 105 7.36 12.53 2.70
CA MET A 105 7.78 11.65 3.78
C MET A 105 9.13 12.05 4.41
N ILE A 106 10.04 12.62 3.62
CA ILE A 106 11.29 13.18 4.12
C ILE A 106 11.01 14.44 4.95
N GLU A 107 10.16 15.33 4.46
CA GLU A 107 9.77 16.55 5.17
C GLU A 107 9.03 16.25 6.48
N ALA A 108 8.14 15.26 6.46
CA ALA A 108 7.44 14.78 7.65
C ALA A 108 8.34 14.03 8.65
N GLY A 109 9.60 13.73 8.26
CA GLY A 109 10.57 13.02 9.10
C GLY A 109 10.29 11.51 9.26
N VAL A 110 9.42 10.94 8.44
CA VAL A 110 9.16 9.50 8.37
C VAL A 110 10.35 8.79 7.71
N ILE A 111 10.85 9.35 6.62
CA ILE A 111 12.14 8.98 6.04
C ILE A 111 13.20 9.87 6.65
N LYS A 112 14.17 9.27 7.31
CA LYS A 112 15.26 9.99 7.98
C LYS A 112 16.38 10.29 7.00
N THR A 113 16.88 11.52 7.03
CA THR A 113 18.00 11.99 6.24
C THR A 113 19.12 12.51 7.14
N GLU A 114 20.36 12.47 6.68
CA GLU A 114 21.44 13.21 7.31
C GLU A 114 21.12 14.71 7.26
N LYS A 115 21.41 15.40 8.35
CA LYS A 115 21.17 16.85 8.44
C LYS A 115 22.47 17.61 8.30
N ASP A 116 22.41 18.77 7.67
CA ASP A 116 23.50 19.74 7.65
C ASP A 116 23.56 20.54 8.98
N GLU A 117 24.54 21.42 9.13
CA GLU A 117 24.71 22.27 10.30
C GLU A 117 23.51 23.23 10.55
N LYS A 118 22.69 23.45 9.52
CA LYS A 118 21.48 24.29 9.58
C LYS A 118 20.21 23.50 9.81
N GLY A 119 20.30 22.17 9.93
CA GLY A 119 19.15 21.28 10.15
C GLY A 119 18.37 20.89 8.89
N HIS A 120 18.84 21.28 7.69
CA HIS A 120 18.24 20.82 6.44
C HIS A 120 18.78 19.45 6.04
N SER A 121 18.06 18.75 5.16
CA SER A 121 18.53 17.47 4.62
C SER A 121 19.79 17.70 3.77
N LYS A 122 20.87 16.99 4.09
CA LYS A 122 22.11 17.01 3.34
C LYS A 122 21.86 16.43 1.94
N ILE A 123 22.29 17.13 0.92
CA ILE A 123 22.19 16.69 -0.47
C ILE A 123 23.49 16.02 -0.88
N GLY A 124 23.39 14.81 -1.45
CA GLY A 124 24.53 14.08 -2.00
C GLY A 124 25.01 14.61 -3.35
N GLU A 125 26.09 14.04 -3.86
CA GLU A 125 26.64 14.39 -5.18
C GLU A 125 25.67 14.13 -6.34
N ASN A 126 24.73 13.19 -6.15
CA ASN A 126 23.66 12.86 -7.10
C ASN A 126 22.48 13.85 -7.05
N GLY A 127 22.53 14.89 -6.22
CA GLY A 127 21.43 15.86 -6.05
C GLY A 127 20.25 15.36 -5.21
N LEU A 128 20.36 14.17 -4.60
CA LEU A 128 19.31 13.59 -3.78
C LEU A 128 19.64 13.70 -2.27
N PRO A 129 18.62 13.69 -1.38
CA PRO A 129 18.85 13.67 0.05
C PRO A 129 19.61 12.41 0.49
N VAL A 130 20.65 12.57 1.31
CA VAL A 130 21.39 11.45 1.89
C VAL A 130 20.56 10.81 2.99
N LEU A 131 20.23 9.52 2.82
CA LEU A 131 19.40 8.79 3.79
C LEU A 131 20.18 8.42 5.04
N ALA A 132 19.54 8.57 6.19
CA ALA A 132 20.05 8.15 7.48
C ALA A 132 19.40 6.86 7.96
N LYS A 133 20.08 6.13 8.85
CA LYS A 133 19.54 4.93 9.48
C LYS A 133 18.34 5.25 10.37
N GLY A 134 17.39 4.30 10.44
CA GLY A 134 16.25 4.38 11.35
C GLY A 134 14.96 4.87 10.74
N SER A 135 14.87 4.99 9.40
CA SER A 135 13.58 5.09 8.71
C SER A 135 12.76 3.82 8.94
N LYS A 136 11.45 3.99 9.14
CA LYS A 136 10.53 2.88 9.42
C LYS A 136 9.52 2.65 8.30
N ILE A 137 9.90 3.01 7.09
CA ILE A 137 9.07 2.82 5.90
C ILE A 137 9.91 2.24 4.76
N GLY A 138 9.31 1.31 4.02
CA GLY A 138 9.81 0.83 2.74
C GLY A 138 8.84 1.23 1.63
N LEU A 139 9.38 1.66 0.49
CA LEU A 139 8.61 2.08 -0.67
C LEU A 139 8.90 1.13 -1.83
N VAL A 140 7.84 0.57 -2.43
CA VAL A 140 7.94 -0.32 -3.60
C VAL A 140 7.07 0.24 -4.70
N TYR A 141 7.67 0.64 -5.81
CA TYR A 141 6.98 1.31 -6.90
C TYR A 141 6.93 0.45 -8.17
N GLY A 142 5.76 0.43 -8.80
CA GLY A 142 5.52 -0.05 -10.15
C GLY A 142 4.45 0.84 -10.78
N GLN A 143 4.86 2.05 -11.19
CA GLN A 143 3.98 3.14 -11.62
C GLN A 143 3.48 2.99 -13.06
N MET A 144 2.75 3.97 -13.58
CA MET A 144 2.11 3.92 -14.91
C MET A 144 3.07 3.69 -16.08
N ASN A 145 4.33 4.10 -15.93
CA ASN A 145 5.37 3.89 -16.94
C ASN A 145 5.82 2.44 -17.07
N GLU A 146 5.50 1.60 -16.06
CA GLU A 146 5.88 0.20 -16.07
C GLU A 146 4.92 -0.65 -16.92
N PRO A 147 5.43 -1.74 -17.56
CA PRO A 147 4.57 -2.67 -18.30
C PRO A 147 3.53 -3.35 -17.39
N PRO A 148 2.39 -3.83 -17.95
CA PRO A 148 1.32 -4.39 -17.15
C PRO A 148 1.76 -5.58 -16.29
N GLY A 149 2.71 -6.39 -16.75
CA GLY A 149 3.26 -7.48 -15.95
C GLY A 149 3.99 -7.02 -14.69
N ALA A 150 4.66 -5.87 -14.70
CA ALA A 150 5.30 -5.26 -13.53
C ALA A 150 4.24 -4.66 -12.59
N ARG A 151 3.28 -3.90 -13.13
CA ARG A 151 2.18 -3.31 -12.34
C ARG A 151 1.31 -4.37 -11.63
N LEU A 152 1.09 -5.53 -12.26
CA LEU A 152 0.39 -6.65 -11.65
C LEU A 152 1.17 -7.30 -10.49
N ARG A 153 2.50 -7.18 -10.46
CA ARG A 153 3.34 -7.87 -9.46
C ARG A 153 3.89 -6.99 -8.37
N VAL A 154 3.87 -5.67 -8.52
CA VAL A 154 4.46 -4.76 -7.53
C VAL A 154 3.79 -4.86 -6.15
N ALA A 155 2.46 -5.01 -6.10
CA ALA A 155 1.74 -5.23 -4.85
C ALA A 155 2.17 -6.55 -4.16
N LEU A 156 2.41 -7.60 -4.94
CA LEU A 156 2.92 -8.89 -4.44
C LEU A 156 4.35 -8.77 -3.91
N SER A 157 5.20 -7.96 -4.57
CA SER A 157 6.56 -7.70 -4.12
C SER A 157 6.57 -6.96 -2.78
N ALA A 158 5.77 -5.90 -2.66
CA ALA A 158 5.62 -5.18 -1.40
C ALA A 158 5.07 -6.09 -0.28
N LEU A 159 4.08 -6.92 -0.61
CA LEU A 159 3.51 -7.88 0.34
C LEU A 159 4.54 -8.93 0.79
N ALA A 160 5.39 -9.44 -0.11
CA ALA A 160 6.44 -10.39 0.25
C ALA A 160 7.46 -9.81 1.25
N VAL A 161 7.80 -8.52 1.11
CA VAL A 161 8.64 -7.80 2.09
C VAL A 161 7.89 -7.61 3.40
N THR A 162 6.60 -7.27 3.34
CA THR A 162 5.75 -7.11 4.53
C THR A 162 5.63 -8.42 5.32
N GLU A 163 5.45 -9.54 4.63
CA GLU A 163 5.40 -10.87 5.22
C GLU A 163 6.72 -11.26 5.92
N TYR A 164 7.86 -10.85 5.39
CA TYR A 164 9.15 -11.06 6.05
C TYR A 164 9.18 -10.42 7.45
N PHE A 165 8.71 -9.18 7.56
CA PHE A 165 8.66 -8.50 8.86
C PHE A 165 7.65 -9.15 9.81
N ARG A 166 6.48 -9.58 9.32
CA ARG A 166 5.49 -10.29 10.14
C ARG A 166 5.99 -11.65 10.62
N ASP A 167 6.51 -12.48 9.70
CA ASP A 167 6.74 -13.90 9.94
C ASP A 167 8.13 -14.19 10.51
N GLU A 168 9.16 -13.41 10.16
CA GLU A 168 10.55 -13.63 10.58
C GLU A 168 11.01 -12.62 11.64
N GLN A 169 10.52 -11.39 11.58
CA GLN A 169 10.86 -10.37 12.57
C GLN A 169 9.82 -10.23 13.69
N ASN A 170 8.70 -10.95 13.61
CA ASN A 170 7.58 -10.94 14.57
C ASN A 170 7.06 -9.52 14.85
N GLN A 171 6.86 -8.74 13.80
CA GLN A 171 6.43 -7.34 13.88
C GLN A 171 5.01 -7.13 13.35
N ASP A 172 4.34 -6.14 13.90
CA ASP A 172 3.13 -5.59 13.31
C ASP A 172 3.52 -4.60 12.21
N VAL A 173 2.98 -4.81 11.01
CA VAL A 173 3.31 -4.03 9.83
C VAL A 173 2.07 -3.42 9.22
N LEU A 174 2.18 -2.17 8.77
CA LEU A 174 1.17 -1.53 7.95
C LEU A 174 1.56 -1.60 6.49
N LEU A 175 0.62 -2.09 5.68
CA LEU A 175 0.76 -2.15 4.23
C LEU A 175 -0.18 -1.14 3.59
N PHE A 176 0.37 -0.14 2.94
CA PHE A 176 -0.38 0.80 2.12
C PHE A 176 -0.31 0.39 0.66
N VAL A 177 -1.46 0.36 -0.02
CA VAL A 177 -1.52 0.04 -1.46
C VAL A 177 -2.22 1.18 -2.17
N ASP A 178 -1.50 1.86 -3.03
CA ASP A 178 -2.04 2.94 -3.85
C ASP A 178 -1.62 2.74 -5.33
N ASN A 179 -2.51 2.21 -6.15
CA ASN A 179 -3.92 1.95 -6.01
C ASN A 179 -4.26 0.49 -6.32
N ILE A 180 -5.05 -0.18 -5.49
CA ILE A 180 -5.38 -1.60 -5.71
C ILE A 180 -6.23 -1.82 -6.99
N PHE A 181 -7.01 -0.84 -7.43
CA PHE A 181 -7.72 -0.91 -8.70
C PHE A 181 -6.76 -1.13 -9.88
N ARG A 182 -5.57 -0.53 -9.83
CA ARG A 182 -4.56 -0.66 -10.89
C ARG A 182 -3.99 -2.08 -10.98
N PHE A 183 -3.97 -2.81 -9.86
CA PHE A 183 -3.66 -4.24 -9.87
C PHE A 183 -4.67 -5.02 -10.72
N SER A 184 -5.96 -4.79 -10.55
CA SER A 184 -7.02 -5.41 -11.36
C SER A 184 -6.94 -5.00 -12.83
N GLN A 185 -6.68 -3.72 -13.10
CA GLN A 185 -6.51 -3.19 -14.45
C GLN A 185 -5.30 -3.83 -15.15
N ALA A 186 -4.16 -3.94 -14.49
CA ALA A 186 -2.98 -4.60 -15.05
C ALA A 186 -3.24 -6.09 -15.33
N GLY A 187 -4.03 -6.76 -14.49
CA GLY A 187 -4.50 -8.11 -14.71
C GLY A 187 -5.34 -8.25 -15.99
N SER A 188 -6.25 -7.31 -16.25
CA SER A 188 -7.06 -7.31 -17.48
C SER A 188 -6.19 -7.09 -18.73
N GLU A 189 -5.22 -6.19 -18.67
CA GLU A 189 -4.27 -5.94 -19.76
C GLU A 189 -3.44 -7.20 -20.08
N VAL A 190 -2.89 -7.87 -19.05
CA VAL A 190 -2.15 -9.13 -19.22
C VAL A 190 -3.05 -10.23 -19.79
N SER A 191 -4.29 -10.35 -19.32
CA SER A 191 -5.26 -11.32 -19.82
C SER A 191 -5.57 -11.12 -21.30
N ALA A 192 -5.75 -9.86 -21.71
CA ALA A 192 -5.97 -9.49 -23.11
C ALA A 192 -4.75 -9.82 -23.99
N LEU A 193 -3.54 -9.54 -23.52
CA LEU A 193 -2.29 -9.90 -24.21
C LEU A 193 -2.14 -11.42 -24.40
N LEU A 194 -2.69 -12.21 -23.48
CA LEU A 194 -2.70 -13.68 -23.56
C LEU A 194 -3.86 -14.23 -24.41
N GLY A 195 -4.68 -13.37 -25.01
CA GLY A 195 -5.83 -13.78 -25.86
C GLY A 195 -6.96 -14.46 -25.10
N ARG A 196 -7.09 -14.23 -23.78
CA ARG A 196 -8.17 -14.81 -22.98
C ARG A 196 -9.47 -14.06 -23.23
N THR A 197 -10.58 -14.81 -23.29
CA THR A 197 -11.91 -14.21 -23.41
C THR A 197 -12.22 -13.37 -22.17
N PRO A 198 -12.56 -12.07 -22.32
CA PRO A 198 -12.87 -11.22 -21.19
C PRO A 198 -14.18 -11.61 -20.52
N SER A 199 -14.29 -11.33 -19.23
CA SER A 199 -15.53 -11.39 -18.47
C SER A 199 -16.30 -10.06 -18.54
N ALA A 200 -17.23 -9.84 -17.62
CA ALA A 200 -18.02 -8.61 -17.57
C ALA A 200 -17.13 -7.35 -17.56
N VAL A 201 -17.56 -6.32 -18.30
CA VAL A 201 -16.91 -5.01 -18.42
C VAL A 201 -15.46 -5.08 -18.94
N GLY A 202 -15.05 -6.22 -19.53
CA GLY A 202 -13.71 -6.39 -20.09
C GLY A 202 -12.63 -6.86 -19.10
N TYR A 203 -12.99 -7.20 -17.87
CA TYR A 203 -12.05 -7.74 -16.89
C TYR A 203 -11.66 -9.18 -17.19
N GLN A 204 -10.53 -9.62 -16.63
CA GLN A 204 -10.06 -11.02 -16.70
C GLN A 204 -11.02 -11.97 -15.96
N PRO A 205 -11.22 -13.19 -16.49
CA PRO A 205 -12.06 -14.19 -15.81
C PRO A 205 -11.50 -14.63 -14.46
N THR A 206 -10.20 -14.39 -14.21
CA THR A 206 -9.48 -14.75 -12.98
C THR A 206 -9.46 -13.62 -11.94
N LEU A 207 -10.20 -12.51 -12.15
CA LEU A 207 -10.17 -11.33 -11.28
C LEU A 207 -10.36 -11.65 -9.79
N ALA A 208 -11.40 -12.41 -9.47
CA ALA A 208 -11.70 -12.76 -8.07
C ALA A 208 -10.61 -13.64 -7.46
N ALA A 209 -10.07 -14.60 -8.22
CA ALA A 209 -9.00 -15.47 -7.73
C ALA A 209 -7.68 -14.71 -7.52
N GLU A 210 -7.32 -13.81 -8.42
CA GLU A 210 -6.11 -12.99 -8.32
C GLU A 210 -6.21 -12.04 -7.11
N MET A 211 -7.35 -11.38 -6.94
CA MET A 211 -7.60 -10.50 -5.79
C MET A 211 -7.61 -11.31 -4.50
N GLY A 212 -8.30 -12.43 -4.44
CA GLY A 212 -8.33 -13.32 -3.28
C GLY A 212 -6.95 -13.81 -2.87
N ASN A 213 -6.13 -14.26 -3.83
CA ASN A 213 -4.76 -14.70 -3.56
C ASN A 213 -3.88 -13.61 -2.94
N LEU A 214 -4.10 -12.35 -3.27
CA LEU A 214 -3.40 -11.22 -2.66
C LEU A 214 -3.98 -10.91 -1.28
N GLN A 215 -5.29 -10.77 -1.18
CA GLN A 215 -5.99 -10.29 0.02
C GLN A 215 -5.90 -11.28 1.20
N GLU A 216 -5.99 -12.60 0.94
CA GLU A 216 -5.94 -13.62 1.99
C GLU A 216 -4.56 -13.75 2.68
N ARG A 217 -3.51 -13.22 2.07
CA ARG A 217 -2.17 -13.14 2.69
C ARG A 217 -2.06 -12.04 3.72
N ILE A 218 -2.96 -11.04 3.64
CA ILE A 218 -3.03 -9.88 4.54
C ILE A 218 -3.88 -10.29 5.75
N THR A 219 -3.22 -10.68 6.83
CA THR A 219 -3.88 -11.17 8.04
C THR A 219 -2.95 -11.12 9.25
N SER A 220 -3.54 -11.27 10.44
CA SER A 220 -2.80 -11.49 11.69
C SER A 220 -2.41 -12.96 11.84
N THR A 221 -1.18 -13.19 12.26
CA THR A 221 -0.68 -14.49 12.68
C THR A 221 -0.29 -14.48 14.16
N LYS A 222 0.07 -15.64 14.69
CA LYS A 222 0.59 -15.75 16.07
C LYS A 222 1.93 -15.01 16.27
N LYS A 223 2.62 -14.64 15.18
CA LYS A 223 3.92 -13.98 15.20
C LYS A 223 3.83 -12.46 15.07
N GLY A 224 2.86 -11.95 14.31
CA GLY A 224 2.67 -10.55 14.04
C GLY A 224 1.47 -10.32 13.11
N SER A 225 1.20 -9.08 12.77
CA SER A 225 0.05 -8.72 11.94
C SER A 225 0.46 -7.91 10.71
N ILE A 226 -0.31 -8.07 9.63
CA ILE A 226 -0.30 -7.15 8.49
C ILE A 226 -1.66 -6.49 8.46
N THR A 227 -1.72 -5.20 8.75
CA THR A 227 -2.91 -4.38 8.55
C THR A 227 -2.75 -3.61 7.25
N SER A 228 -3.72 -3.68 6.36
CA SER A 228 -3.63 -2.95 5.09
C SER A 228 -4.59 -1.78 5.02
N PHE A 229 -4.10 -0.70 4.43
CA PHE A 229 -4.91 0.43 3.98
C PHE A 229 -4.76 0.55 2.47
N GLN A 230 -5.87 0.35 1.75
CA GLN A 230 -5.88 0.23 0.30
C GLN A 230 -6.68 1.37 -0.31
N ALA A 231 -6.03 2.21 -1.11
CA ALA A 231 -6.74 3.17 -1.93
C ALA A 231 -7.42 2.43 -3.08
N VAL A 232 -8.71 2.66 -3.25
CA VAL A 232 -9.51 2.05 -4.31
C VAL A 232 -10.06 3.16 -5.20
N TYR A 233 -9.57 3.23 -6.43
CA TYR A 233 -10.18 4.09 -7.44
C TYR A 233 -11.48 3.46 -7.91
N VAL A 234 -12.52 4.26 -7.96
CA VAL A 234 -13.84 3.84 -8.44
C VAL A 234 -14.08 4.46 -9.81
N PRO A 235 -14.07 3.68 -10.90
CA PRO A 235 -14.35 4.20 -12.23
C PRO A 235 -15.73 4.82 -12.31
N ALA A 236 -15.83 6.06 -12.82
CA ALA A 236 -17.08 6.80 -12.97
C ALA A 236 -17.93 6.90 -11.68
N ASP A 237 -17.30 6.80 -10.50
CA ASP A 237 -17.94 6.74 -9.20
C ASP A 237 -18.98 5.58 -9.06
N ASP A 238 -18.83 4.52 -9.89
CA ASP A 238 -19.69 3.33 -9.89
C ASP A 238 -19.10 2.22 -9.00
N LEU A 239 -19.61 2.09 -7.78
CA LEU A 239 -19.22 1.07 -6.81
C LEU A 239 -19.63 -0.35 -7.26
N THR A 240 -20.46 -0.49 -8.28
CA THR A 240 -20.88 -1.79 -8.82
C THR A 240 -19.95 -2.35 -9.88
N ASP A 241 -18.94 -1.58 -10.30
CA ASP A 241 -17.89 -2.06 -11.19
C ASP A 241 -17.21 -3.30 -10.60
N PRO A 242 -16.95 -4.37 -11.40
CA PRO A 242 -16.41 -5.64 -10.91
C PRO A 242 -15.12 -5.54 -10.09
N ALA A 243 -14.22 -4.61 -10.40
CA ALA A 243 -12.96 -4.49 -9.68
C ALA A 243 -13.12 -3.91 -8.26
N PRO A 244 -13.77 -2.73 -8.06
CA PRO A 244 -14.09 -2.27 -6.70
C PRO A 244 -14.98 -3.26 -5.95
N ALA A 245 -16.01 -3.83 -6.58
CA ALA A 245 -16.92 -4.78 -5.94
C ALA A 245 -16.19 -6.04 -5.44
N THR A 246 -15.27 -6.61 -6.23
CA THR A 246 -14.44 -7.75 -5.82
C THR A 246 -13.51 -7.37 -4.68
N THR A 247 -12.91 -6.19 -4.73
CA THR A 247 -12.05 -5.70 -3.63
C THR A 247 -12.86 -5.53 -2.36
N PHE A 248 -14.04 -4.93 -2.44
CA PHE A 248 -14.95 -4.68 -1.33
C PHE A 248 -15.30 -5.96 -0.56
N ALA A 249 -15.49 -7.08 -1.26
CA ALA A 249 -15.83 -8.37 -0.65
C ALA A 249 -14.75 -8.91 0.31
N HIS A 250 -13.51 -8.44 0.21
CA HIS A 250 -12.39 -8.86 1.06
C HIS A 250 -12.08 -7.90 2.21
N LEU A 251 -12.73 -6.74 2.27
CA LEU A 251 -12.41 -5.71 3.25
C LEU A 251 -13.17 -5.90 4.57
N ASP A 252 -12.47 -5.63 5.67
CA ASP A 252 -13.05 -5.64 7.03
C ASP A 252 -13.66 -4.28 7.40
N ALA A 253 -13.14 -3.19 6.81
CA ALA A 253 -13.66 -1.84 6.99
C ALA A 253 -13.55 -1.04 5.69
N THR A 254 -14.50 -0.15 5.47
CA THR A 254 -14.56 0.71 4.29
C THR A 254 -14.78 2.16 4.66
N ILE A 255 -14.02 3.03 3.99
CA ILE A 255 -14.16 4.49 4.09
C ILE A 255 -14.48 4.97 2.68
N VAL A 256 -15.57 5.69 2.53
CA VAL A 256 -15.94 6.35 1.27
C VAL A 256 -15.66 7.83 1.44
N LEU A 257 -14.72 8.34 0.64
CA LEU A 257 -14.37 9.76 0.63
C LEU A 257 -15.27 10.48 -0.36
N GLU A 258 -15.97 11.50 0.11
CA GLU A 258 -17.00 12.20 -0.63
C GLU A 258 -16.47 13.51 -1.23
N ARG A 259 -16.66 13.66 -2.54
CA ARG A 259 -16.16 14.84 -3.27
C ARG A 259 -16.79 16.14 -2.79
N SER A 260 -18.07 16.14 -2.48
CA SER A 260 -18.80 17.34 -2.01
C SER A 260 -18.24 17.87 -0.69
N ILE A 261 -17.68 16.99 0.16
CA ILE A 261 -17.01 17.37 1.41
C ILE A 261 -15.60 17.89 1.14
N ALA A 262 -14.87 17.23 0.22
CA ALA A 262 -13.53 17.67 -0.18
C ALA A 262 -13.52 19.06 -0.80
N GLU A 263 -14.55 19.40 -1.60
CA GLU A 263 -14.71 20.73 -2.22
C GLU A 263 -14.92 21.85 -1.18
N LEU A 264 -15.41 21.52 0.01
CA LEU A 264 -15.51 22.43 1.15
C LEU A 264 -14.19 22.60 1.93
N GLY A 265 -13.13 21.87 1.53
CA GLY A 265 -11.84 21.87 2.22
C GLY A 265 -11.85 21.12 3.55
N ILE A 266 -12.82 20.24 3.79
CA ILE A 266 -12.94 19.45 5.00
C ILE A 266 -12.26 18.09 4.78
N TYR A 267 -11.31 17.73 5.66
CA TYR A 267 -10.58 16.46 5.60
C TYR A 267 -10.55 15.76 6.96
N PRO A 268 -10.65 14.39 7.00
CA PRO A 268 -10.98 13.51 5.87
C PRO A 268 -12.38 13.80 5.31
N ALA A 269 -12.52 13.67 3.99
CA ALA A 269 -13.76 14.04 3.27
C ALA A 269 -14.74 12.87 3.18
#